data_0055436ffdecee70484df9db9b777ed0
#
_entry.id   0055436ffdecee70484df9db9b777ed0
#
_cell.length_a   1.000
_cell.length_b   1.000
_cell.length_c   1.000
_cell.angle_alpha   90.00
_cell.angle_beta   90.00
_cell.angle_gamma   90.00
#
_symmetry.space_group_name_H-M   'P 1'
#
loop_
_entity.id
_entity.type
_entity.pdbx_description
1 polymer ?
#
loop_
_entity_poly.entity_id
_entity_poly.type
_entity_poly.pdbx_seq_one_letter_code
_entity_poly.pdbx_strand_id
1 'polypeptide(L)'
;MATTIKFTKMQGTGNDYIYVNTLSSPLQDPIKAARKWSAYHTGIGADGLVLIGASEKADFSMRIFNADGSEAMMCGNAPRCIGKYVYEKGLTDKEVITLETLSGIKILKLHTGNGVVKDVTVDMGTPLLSNPGQIATKTGGMLAETILADGKEYKGTFVCMGNPHVVIFVDDIKEVDLPAVGPKLENHPLFPERTNVEFVEILPDQSLRMRVWERGSGITMACGTGACATAVAAVLNHKAGRKSWVRMDGGDLHIHWDEKDGHVYMTGPAGKVFEGEIEM
;
A
#
# COMPACT_ATOMS: atom_id res chain seq x y z
N MET A 1 -33.56 -5.61 16.11
CA MET A 1 -32.80 -4.73 17.02
C MET A 1 -31.58 -4.24 16.23
N ALA A 2 -31.26 -2.97 16.27
CA ALA A 2 -30.03 -2.46 15.67
C ALA A 2 -28.82 -3.11 16.39
N THR A 3 -27.86 -3.61 15.63
CA THR A 3 -26.64 -4.21 16.19
C THR A 3 -25.58 -3.13 16.25
N THR A 4 -25.06 -2.84 17.44
CA THR A 4 -23.97 -1.89 17.63
C THR A 4 -22.64 -2.56 17.32
N ILE A 5 -21.87 -1.98 16.40
CA ILE A 5 -20.54 -2.46 15.98
C ILE A 5 -19.47 -1.51 16.51
N LYS A 6 -18.48 -2.08 17.25
CA LYS A 6 -17.29 -1.34 17.68
C LYS A 6 -16.27 -1.27 16.55
N PHE A 7 -15.69 -0.09 16.35
CA PHE A 7 -14.67 0.12 15.35
C PHE A 7 -13.49 0.96 15.89
N THR A 8 -12.38 0.86 15.21
CA THR A 8 -11.22 1.74 15.41
C THR A 8 -10.87 2.38 14.06
N LYS A 9 -10.82 3.70 13.98
CA LYS A 9 -10.26 4.38 12.81
C LYS A 9 -8.75 4.46 12.96
N MET A 10 -8.03 3.94 11.95
CA MET A 10 -6.57 3.96 11.91
C MET A 10 -6.07 4.39 10.53
N GLN A 11 -4.85 4.86 10.49
CA GLN A 11 -4.19 5.27 9.25
C GLN A 11 -2.73 4.79 9.20
N GLY A 12 -2.23 4.56 7.98
CA GLY A 12 -0.84 4.32 7.70
C GLY A 12 -0.39 5.24 6.56
N THR A 13 0.46 6.22 6.86
CA THR A 13 0.95 7.19 5.87
C THR A 13 -0.17 7.91 5.09
N GLY A 14 -1.22 8.36 5.80
CA GLY A 14 -2.32 9.13 5.21
C GLY A 14 -3.42 8.30 4.53
N ASN A 15 -3.26 6.99 4.38
CA ASN A 15 -4.31 6.09 3.91
C ASN A 15 -5.06 5.52 5.13
N ASP A 16 -6.36 5.81 5.25
CA ASP A 16 -7.13 5.58 6.45
C ASP A 16 -8.30 4.61 6.25
N TYR A 17 -8.50 3.71 7.21
CA TYR A 17 -9.57 2.71 7.20
C TYR A 17 -10.31 2.64 8.52
N ILE A 18 -11.53 2.12 8.45
CA ILE A 18 -12.34 1.72 9.59
C ILE A 18 -12.01 0.25 9.88
N TYR A 19 -11.44 -0.06 11.04
CA TYR A 19 -11.06 -1.41 11.44
C TYR A 19 -12.13 -2.00 12.34
N VAL A 20 -12.62 -3.19 12.00
CA VAL A 20 -13.57 -3.96 12.81
C VAL A 20 -12.97 -5.32 13.18
N ASN A 21 -12.91 -5.60 14.46
CA ASN A 21 -12.53 -6.91 14.97
C ASN A 21 -13.74 -7.84 14.93
N THR A 22 -13.79 -8.71 13.92
CA THR A 22 -14.90 -9.64 13.72
C THR A 22 -14.88 -10.84 14.67
N LEU A 23 -13.79 -11.03 15.43
CA LEU A 23 -13.73 -12.04 16.51
C LEU A 23 -14.68 -11.69 17.64
N SER A 24 -14.90 -10.40 17.90
CA SER A 24 -15.80 -9.89 18.94
C SER A 24 -17.07 -9.24 18.42
N SER A 25 -17.06 -8.74 17.20
CA SER A 25 -18.15 -7.99 16.57
C SER A 25 -18.38 -8.47 15.12
N PRO A 26 -19.06 -9.61 14.94
CA PRO A 26 -19.34 -10.16 13.61
C PRO A 26 -20.12 -9.16 12.75
N LEU A 27 -19.69 -8.96 11.52
CA LEU A 27 -20.30 -8.06 10.55
C LEU A 27 -20.91 -8.86 9.39
N GLN A 28 -22.25 -8.82 9.26
CA GLN A 28 -22.98 -9.64 8.27
C GLN A 28 -22.81 -9.15 6.83
N ASP A 29 -22.84 -7.83 6.62
CA ASP A 29 -22.77 -7.21 5.27
C ASP A 29 -21.64 -6.17 5.23
N PRO A 30 -20.39 -6.62 4.98
CA PRO A 30 -19.24 -5.71 4.93
C PRO A 30 -19.28 -4.76 3.73
N ILE A 31 -19.90 -5.14 2.61
CA ILE A 31 -20.00 -4.30 1.42
C ILE A 31 -20.87 -3.10 1.70
N LYS A 32 -22.06 -3.33 2.29
CA LYS A 32 -22.99 -2.26 2.68
C LYS A 32 -22.37 -1.37 3.77
N ALA A 33 -21.69 -1.97 4.75
CA ALA A 33 -21.01 -1.24 5.80
C ALA A 33 -19.89 -0.35 5.24
N ALA A 34 -19.04 -0.86 4.34
CA ALA A 34 -17.98 -0.10 3.69
C ALA A 34 -18.55 1.13 2.97
N ARG A 35 -19.57 0.95 2.14
CA ARG A 35 -20.23 2.08 1.42
C ARG A 35 -20.83 3.12 2.34
N LYS A 36 -21.55 2.68 3.39
CA LYS A 36 -22.25 3.58 4.30
C LYS A 36 -21.27 4.31 5.23
N TRP A 37 -20.32 3.57 5.80
CA TRP A 37 -19.46 4.12 6.85
C TRP A 37 -18.28 4.91 6.28
N SER A 38 -17.77 4.56 5.10
CA SER A 38 -16.68 5.30 4.45
C SER A 38 -17.12 6.64 3.86
N ALA A 39 -18.43 6.87 3.71
CA ALA A 39 -18.95 8.12 3.14
C ALA A 39 -18.51 9.32 4.00
N TYR A 40 -17.82 10.29 3.38
CA TYR A 40 -17.51 11.57 4.02
C TYR A 40 -18.81 12.35 4.30
N HIS A 41 -18.86 13.10 5.38
CA HIS A 41 -19.96 13.93 5.84
C HIS A 41 -21.21 13.18 6.37
N THR A 42 -21.49 11.95 5.95
CA THR A 42 -22.69 11.19 6.33
C THR A 42 -22.40 9.86 7.02
N GLY A 43 -21.13 9.43 6.99
CA GLY A 43 -20.62 8.26 7.68
C GLY A 43 -19.45 8.64 8.62
N ILE A 44 -18.58 7.66 8.88
CA ILE A 44 -17.34 7.88 9.65
C ILE A 44 -16.31 8.61 8.77
N GLY A 45 -16.35 8.38 7.45
CA GLY A 45 -15.41 8.91 6.47
C GLY A 45 -14.07 8.15 6.53
N ALA A 46 -13.73 7.43 5.45
CA ALA A 46 -12.48 6.69 5.31
C ALA A 46 -12.29 6.22 3.86
N ASP A 47 -11.09 5.75 3.52
CA ASP A 47 -10.82 5.09 2.23
C ASP A 47 -11.52 3.72 2.12
N GLY A 48 -11.95 3.15 3.25
CA GLY A 48 -12.69 1.90 3.27
C GLY A 48 -12.80 1.26 4.65
N LEU A 49 -13.10 -0.04 4.63
CA LEU A 49 -13.33 -0.90 5.79
C LEU A 49 -12.34 -2.07 5.80
N VAL A 50 -11.73 -2.34 6.93
CA VAL A 50 -10.85 -3.51 7.16
C VAL A 50 -11.46 -4.40 8.23
N LEU A 51 -11.60 -5.68 7.94
CA LEU A 51 -12.03 -6.70 8.89
C LEU A 51 -10.83 -7.49 9.37
N ILE A 52 -10.70 -7.62 10.69
CA ILE A 52 -9.72 -8.47 11.37
C ILE A 52 -10.46 -9.70 11.86
N GLY A 53 -10.07 -10.88 11.39
CA GLY A 53 -10.77 -12.13 11.71
C GLY A 53 -9.84 -13.26 12.13
N ALA A 54 -10.43 -14.41 12.42
CA ALA A 54 -9.69 -15.65 12.64
C ALA A 54 -9.12 -16.17 11.31
N SER A 55 -8.05 -16.95 11.40
CA SER A 55 -7.47 -17.71 10.30
C SER A 55 -7.14 -19.13 10.78
N GLU A 56 -7.26 -20.10 9.89
CA GLU A 56 -6.78 -21.47 10.12
C GLU A 56 -5.32 -21.65 9.70
N LYS A 57 -4.76 -20.65 8.98
CA LYS A 57 -3.43 -20.72 8.34
C LYS A 57 -2.44 -19.69 8.90
N ALA A 58 -2.94 -18.70 9.62
CA ALA A 58 -2.16 -17.59 10.14
C ALA A 58 -2.67 -17.19 11.54
N ASP A 59 -1.98 -16.25 12.20
CA ASP A 59 -2.44 -15.76 13.51
C ASP A 59 -3.76 -14.98 13.38
N PHE A 60 -3.92 -14.22 12.28
CA PHE A 60 -5.12 -13.45 11.98
C PHE A 60 -5.41 -13.46 10.46
N SER A 61 -6.63 -13.09 10.09
CA SER A 61 -7.02 -12.82 8.70
C SER A 61 -7.40 -11.36 8.49
N MET A 62 -7.25 -10.89 7.26
CA MET A 62 -7.61 -9.56 6.81
C MET A 62 -8.51 -9.62 5.58
N ARG A 63 -9.61 -8.87 5.61
CA ARG A 63 -10.38 -8.53 4.42
C ARG A 63 -10.48 -7.01 4.31
N ILE A 64 -10.37 -6.47 3.12
CA ILE A 64 -10.41 -5.02 2.85
C ILE A 64 -11.52 -4.74 1.85
N PHE A 65 -12.35 -3.75 2.17
CA PHE A 65 -13.39 -3.24 1.29
C PHE A 65 -13.15 -1.75 1.07
N ASN A 66 -13.01 -1.33 -0.19
CA ASN A 66 -12.91 0.08 -0.56
C ASN A 66 -14.21 0.82 -0.24
N ALA A 67 -14.19 2.15 -0.27
CA ALA A 67 -15.36 2.98 -0.01
C ALA A 67 -16.54 2.72 -0.99
N ASP A 68 -16.27 2.21 -2.20
CA ASP A 68 -17.29 1.78 -3.17
C ASP A 68 -17.87 0.39 -2.89
N GLY A 69 -17.33 -0.32 -1.89
CA GLY A 69 -17.71 -1.67 -1.50
C GLY A 69 -17.01 -2.79 -2.27
N SER A 70 -16.12 -2.48 -3.20
CA SER A 70 -15.27 -3.49 -3.86
C SER A 70 -14.27 -4.07 -2.88
N GLU A 71 -14.01 -5.40 -2.96
CA GLU A 71 -13.01 -6.05 -2.11
C GLU A 71 -11.64 -5.98 -2.76
N ALA A 72 -10.64 -5.49 -1.99
CA ALA A 72 -9.27 -5.38 -2.45
C ALA A 72 -8.44 -6.61 -2.03
N MET A 73 -7.56 -7.06 -2.92
CA MET A 73 -6.66 -8.21 -2.67
C MET A 73 -5.66 -7.93 -1.55
N MET A 74 -5.15 -6.70 -1.50
CA MET A 74 -4.12 -6.24 -0.57
C MET A 74 -4.09 -4.71 -0.53
N CYS A 75 -3.70 -4.17 0.63
CA CYS A 75 -3.28 -2.77 0.80
C CYS A 75 -1.99 -2.77 1.61
N GLY A 76 -0.97 -2.05 1.17
CA GLY A 76 0.32 -2.00 1.87
C GLY A 76 0.26 -1.38 3.26
N ASN A 77 -0.74 -0.53 3.53
CA ASN A 77 -0.85 0.21 4.79
C ASN A 77 -1.68 -0.54 5.85
N ALA A 78 -2.75 -1.23 5.44
CA ALA A 78 -3.65 -1.92 6.36
C ALA A 78 -2.97 -2.98 7.24
N PRO A 79 -2.03 -3.83 6.77
CA PRO A 79 -1.33 -4.79 7.61
C PRO A 79 -0.57 -4.14 8.77
N ARG A 80 0.06 -2.96 8.56
CA ARG A 80 0.77 -2.26 9.65
C ARG A 80 -0.20 -1.85 10.76
N CYS A 81 -1.35 -1.33 10.40
CA CYS A 81 -2.42 -0.98 11.35
C CYS A 81 -2.96 -2.20 12.08
N ILE A 82 -3.15 -3.33 11.38
CA ILE A 82 -3.58 -4.59 12.01
C ILE A 82 -2.53 -5.05 13.03
N GLY A 83 -1.24 -5.07 12.66
CA GLY A 83 -0.17 -5.46 13.57
C GLY A 83 -0.20 -4.65 14.86
N LYS A 84 -0.30 -3.33 14.75
CA LYS A 84 -0.47 -2.44 15.91
C LYS A 84 -1.75 -2.73 16.67
N TYR A 85 -2.87 -2.88 15.98
CA TYR A 85 -4.18 -3.12 16.58
C TYR A 85 -4.18 -4.38 17.44
N VAL A 86 -3.78 -5.53 16.88
CA VAL A 86 -3.88 -6.82 17.57
C VAL A 86 -2.96 -6.91 18.79
N TYR A 87 -1.79 -6.28 18.72
CA TYR A 87 -0.85 -6.21 19.82
C TYR A 87 -1.37 -5.28 20.95
N GLU A 88 -1.72 -4.04 20.64
CA GLU A 88 -2.14 -3.04 21.62
C GLU A 88 -3.53 -3.32 22.22
N LYS A 89 -4.37 -4.12 21.54
CA LYS A 89 -5.64 -4.63 22.07
C LYS A 89 -5.50 -5.93 22.88
N GLY A 90 -4.26 -6.44 23.03
CA GLY A 90 -4.00 -7.65 23.79
C GLY A 90 -4.56 -8.92 23.16
N LEU A 91 -4.77 -8.94 21.83
CA LEU A 91 -5.18 -10.14 21.11
C LEU A 91 -4.00 -11.09 20.87
N THR A 92 -2.78 -10.60 20.98
CA THR A 92 -1.53 -11.35 20.93
C THR A 92 -0.44 -10.61 21.68
N ASP A 93 0.55 -11.36 22.18
CA ASP A 93 1.81 -10.85 22.75
C ASP A 93 3.01 -11.05 21.81
N LYS A 94 2.78 -11.65 20.63
CA LYS A 94 3.82 -11.91 19.64
C LYS A 94 4.28 -10.59 18.97
N GLU A 95 5.59 -10.44 18.81
CA GLU A 95 6.18 -9.36 18.00
C GLU A 95 6.36 -9.73 16.52
N VAL A 96 6.23 -11.00 16.18
CA VAL A 96 6.16 -11.48 14.80
C VAL A 96 4.85 -12.22 14.63
N ILE A 97 4.00 -11.72 13.75
CA ILE A 97 2.67 -12.28 13.49
C ILE A 97 2.50 -12.56 12.00
N THR A 98 1.68 -13.56 11.71
CA THR A 98 1.26 -13.91 10.36
C THR A 98 -0.15 -13.41 10.10
N LEU A 99 -0.39 -12.88 8.90
CA LEU A 99 -1.66 -12.32 8.48
C LEU A 99 -2.11 -12.94 7.15
N GLU A 100 -3.21 -13.67 7.18
CA GLU A 100 -3.83 -14.20 5.96
C GLU A 100 -4.52 -13.07 5.19
N THR A 101 -4.20 -12.91 3.92
CA THR A 101 -4.80 -11.95 2.99
C THR A 101 -5.19 -12.66 1.69
N LEU A 102 -5.99 -12.02 0.84
CA LEU A 102 -6.32 -12.57 -0.49
C LEU A 102 -5.08 -12.67 -1.40
N SER A 103 -3.99 -11.95 -1.10
CA SER A 103 -2.71 -12.05 -1.81
C SER A 103 -1.68 -12.97 -1.12
N GLY A 104 -2.14 -13.88 -0.25
CA GLY A 104 -1.32 -14.81 0.51
C GLY A 104 -1.02 -14.36 1.94
N ILE A 105 -0.21 -15.15 2.65
CA ILE A 105 0.18 -14.87 4.03
C ILE A 105 1.27 -13.80 4.04
N LYS A 106 1.09 -12.77 4.88
CA LYS A 106 2.07 -11.73 5.14
C LYS A 106 2.68 -11.90 6.52
N ILE A 107 3.98 -11.67 6.62
CA ILE A 107 4.70 -11.67 7.90
C ILE A 107 4.86 -10.24 8.34
N LEU A 108 4.43 -9.95 9.56
CA LEU A 108 4.51 -8.62 10.18
C LEU A 108 5.47 -8.70 11.36
N LYS A 109 6.51 -7.87 11.36
CA LYS A 109 7.39 -7.70 12.50
C LYS A 109 7.08 -6.38 13.18
N LEU A 110 6.65 -6.44 14.43
CA LEU A 110 6.29 -5.29 15.24
C LEU A 110 7.54 -4.72 15.93
N HIS A 111 7.75 -3.41 15.81
CA HIS A 111 8.81 -2.72 16.53
C HIS A 111 8.19 -2.04 17.76
N THR A 112 8.33 -2.70 18.90
CA THR A 112 7.67 -2.31 20.15
C THR A 112 8.58 -1.47 21.06
N GLY A 113 7.97 -0.71 21.93
CA GLY A 113 8.68 0.02 22.99
C GLY A 113 7.69 0.50 24.04
N ASN A 114 7.92 0.13 25.30
CA ASN A 114 7.02 0.43 26.43
C ASN A 114 5.58 -0.03 26.21
N GLY A 115 5.38 -1.22 25.60
CA GLY A 115 4.05 -1.78 25.32
C GLY A 115 3.31 -1.14 24.14
N VAL A 116 3.96 -0.26 23.39
CA VAL A 116 3.38 0.43 22.23
C VAL A 116 4.14 0.02 20.97
N VAL A 117 3.41 -0.24 19.89
CA VAL A 117 3.98 -0.48 18.56
C VAL A 117 4.31 0.86 17.91
N LYS A 118 5.59 1.11 17.64
CA LYS A 118 6.07 2.33 16.98
C LYS A 118 5.96 2.22 15.48
N ASP A 119 6.54 1.15 14.93
CA ASP A 119 6.56 0.83 13.49
C ASP A 119 6.25 -0.64 13.27
N VAL A 120 5.87 -0.97 12.05
CA VAL A 120 5.65 -2.36 11.61
C VAL A 120 6.39 -2.59 10.31
N THR A 121 7.20 -3.65 10.27
CA THR A 121 7.78 -4.16 9.02
C THR A 121 6.86 -5.22 8.44
N VAL A 122 6.51 -5.05 7.18
CA VAL A 122 5.72 -6.02 6.40
C VAL A 122 6.63 -6.66 5.36
N ASP A 123 6.66 -7.98 5.30
CA ASP A 123 7.26 -8.72 4.20
C ASP A 123 6.34 -8.63 2.98
N MET A 124 6.77 -7.87 1.97
CA MET A 124 6.03 -7.64 0.74
C MET A 124 6.28 -8.72 -0.32
N GLY A 125 7.20 -9.65 -0.07
CA GLY A 125 7.62 -10.70 -1.00
C GLY A 125 8.62 -10.22 -2.05
N THR A 126 8.85 -11.06 -3.06
CA THR A 126 9.82 -10.80 -4.13
C THR A 126 9.22 -9.94 -5.24
N PRO A 127 9.90 -8.88 -5.69
CA PRO A 127 9.46 -8.08 -6.84
C PRO A 127 9.64 -8.89 -8.13
N LEU A 128 8.67 -8.80 -9.05
CA LEU A 128 8.83 -9.35 -10.39
C LEU A 128 9.26 -8.22 -11.33
N LEU A 129 10.37 -8.44 -12.04
CA LEU A 129 10.93 -7.48 -13.00
C LEU A 129 10.46 -7.77 -14.42
N SER A 130 9.74 -8.87 -14.62
CA SER A 130 9.10 -9.28 -15.86
C SER A 130 7.74 -9.91 -15.57
N ASN A 131 6.72 -9.41 -16.25
CA ASN A 131 5.37 -9.99 -16.23
C ASN A 131 4.66 -9.67 -17.55
N PRO A 132 4.71 -10.59 -18.54
CA PRO A 132 4.14 -10.36 -19.88
C PRO A 132 2.64 -10.07 -19.88
N GLY A 133 1.90 -10.47 -18.83
CA GLY A 133 0.49 -10.12 -18.68
C GLY A 133 0.24 -8.67 -18.28
N GLN A 134 1.22 -8.02 -17.68
CA GLN A 134 1.09 -6.65 -17.16
C GLN A 134 1.87 -5.61 -17.96
N ILE A 135 2.85 -6.03 -18.78
CA ILE A 135 3.61 -5.14 -19.65
C ILE A 135 3.86 -5.79 -21.02
N ALA A 136 3.45 -5.12 -22.08
CA ALA A 136 3.49 -5.59 -23.48
C ALA A 136 4.84 -5.24 -24.15
N THR A 137 5.97 -5.66 -23.56
CA THR A 137 7.30 -5.60 -24.19
C THR A 137 7.73 -7.00 -24.62
N LYS A 138 8.75 -7.07 -25.48
CA LYS A 138 9.28 -8.39 -25.94
C LYS A 138 9.82 -9.25 -24.79
N THR A 139 10.34 -8.62 -23.74
CA THR A 139 10.94 -9.29 -22.57
C THR A 139 9.93 -9.47 -21.43
N GLY A 140 8.75 -8.83 -21.50
CA GLY A 140 7.82 -8.73 -20.39
C GLY A 140 8.31 -7.85 -19.24
N GLY A 141 9.39 -7.07 -19.45
CA GLY A 141 9.99 -6.16 -18.48
C GLY A 141 10.42 -4.86 -19.14
N MET A 142 10.86 -3.88 -18.35
CA MET A 142 11.32 -2.57 -18.82
C MET A 142 12.29 -1.97 -17.80
N LEU A 143 13.48 -1.57 -18.24
CA LEU A 143 14.48 -0.88 -17.40
C LEU A 143 14.94 0.40 -18.11
N ALA A 144 14.55 1.55 -17.57
CA ALA A 144 14.86 2.88 -18.10
C ALA A 144 14.55 3.04 -19.61
N GLU A 145 13.52 2.37 -20.10
CA GLU A 145 13.11 2.44 -21.49
C GLU A 145 12.18 3.63 -21.74
N THR A 146 12.13 4.09 -22.99
CA THR A 146 11.31 5.25 -23.37
C THR A 146 9.85 4.88 -23.52
N ILE A 147 9.01 5.64 -22.85
CA ILE A 147 7.54 5.66 -23.01
C ILE A 147 7.18 7.02 -23.61
N LEU A 148 6.47 7.02 -24.74
CA LEU A 148 5.98 8.24 -25.38
C LEU A 148 4.54 8.51 -24.95
N ALA A 149 4.34 9.51 -24.12
CA ALA A 149 3.01 9.92 -23.68
C ALA A 149 2.84 11.43 -23.87
N ASP A 150 1.74 11.85 -24.52
CA ASP A 150 1.42 13.26 -24.79
C ASP A 150 2.52 14.05 -25.52
N GLY A 151 3.21 13.37 -26.44
CA GLY A 151 4.31 13.97 -27.20
C GLY A 151 5.61 14.19 -26.41
N LYS A 152 5.67 13.71 -25.16
CA LYS A 152 6.87 13.74 -24.29
C LYS A 152 7.42 12.33 -24.07
N GLU A 153 8.73 12.25 -23.94
CA GLU A 153 9.43 11.01 -23.60
C GLU A 153 9.64 10.89 -22.09
N TYR A 154 9.31 9.73 -21.54
CA TYR A 154 9.54 9.37 -20.15
C TYR A 154 10.42 8.12 -20.09
N LYS A 155 11.40 8.09 -19.20
CA LYS A 155 12.23 6.89 -18.95
C LYS A 155 11.61 6.11 -17.82
N GLY A 156 10.92 5.00 -18.15
CA GLY A 156 10.20 4.16 -17.20
C GLY A 156 10.96 2.89 -16.84
N THR A 157 10.78 2.43 -15.60
CA THR A 157 11.23 1.12 -15.12
C THR A 157 10.02 0.38 -14.56
N PHE A 158 9.74 -0.82 -15.10
CA PHE A 158 8.64 -1.66 -14.63
C PHE A 158 9.03 -2.49 -13.42
N VAL A 159 8.17 -2.51 -12.42
CA VAL A 159 8.28 -3.41 -11.25
C VAL A 159 6.88 -3.89 -10.87
N CYS A 160 6.70 -5.20 -10.71
CA CYS A 160 5.46 -5.77 -10.21
C CYS A 160 5.64 -6.16 -8.73
N MET A 161 4.80 -5.60 -7.86
CA MET A 161 4.70 -5.94 -6.43
C MET A 161 3.38 -6.68 -6.12
N GLY A 162 2.94 -7.56 -7.06
CA GLY A 162 1.62 -8.16 -7.10
C GLY A 162 0.64 -7.36 -7.97
N ASN A 163 0.88 -6.08 -8.12
CA ASN A 163 0.26 -5.15 -9.04
C ASN A 163 1.34 -4.41 -9.86
N PRO A 164 1.01 -3.92 -11.08
CA PRO A 164 1.98 -3.27 -11.96
C PRO A 164 2.31 -1.86 -11.50
N HIS A 165 3.60 -1.51 -11.57
CA HIS A 165 4.12 -0.17 -11.32
C HIS A 165 5.08 0.23 -12.43
N VAL A 166 5.02 1.49 -12.86
CA VAL A 166 6.04 2.14 -13.69
C VAL A 166 6.64 3.31 -12.93
N VAL A 167 7.94 3.23 -12.69
CA VAL A 167 8.70 4.22 -11.95
C VAL A 167 9.49 5.09 -12.91
N ILE A 168 9.31 6.41 -12.80
CA ILE A 168 9.91 7.45 -13.66
C ILE A 168 10.70 8.40 -12.77
N PHE A 169 12.02 8.46 -12.99
CA PHE A 169 12.88 9.40 -12.26
C PHE A 169 12.87 10.76 -12.94
N VAL A 170 12.73 11.81 -12.14
CA VAL A 170 12.70 13.23 -12.58
C VAL A 170 13.67 14.06 -11.73
N ASP A 171 14.08 15.22 -12.27
CA ASP A 171 14.99 16.12 -11.56
C ASP A 171 14.26 16.96 -10.49
N ASP A 172 13.04 17.41 -10.78
CA ASP A 172 12.16 18.11 -9.84
C ASP A 172 10.74 17.55 -9.94
N ILE A 173 10.26 16.95 -8.85
CA ILE A 173 8.92 16.34 -8.80
C ILE A 173 7.79 17.38 -8.79
N LYS A 174 8.08 18.63 -8.47
CA LYS A 174 7.11 19.73 -8.47
C LYS A 174 6.73 20.18 -9.88
N GLU A 175 7.62 19.96 -10.85
CA GLU A 175 7.34 20.27 -12.25
C GLU A 175 6.44 19.24 -12.94
N VAL A 176 6.12 18.13 -12.26
CA VAL A 176 5.26 17.08 -12.82
C VAL A 176 3.80 17.44 -12.63
N ASP A 177 3.11 17.72 -13.74
CA ASP A 177 1.64 17.83 -13.78
C ASP A 177 1.03 16.42 -13.77
N LEU A 178 0.97 15.85 -12.56
CA LEU A 178 0.51 14.47 -12.33
C LEU A 178 -0.95 14.25 -12.78
N PRO A 179 -1.91 15.18 -12.58
CA PRO A 179 -3.25 15.08 -13.14
C PRO A 179 -3.30 15.00 -14.67
N ALA A 180 -2.38 15.68 -15.37
CA ALA A 180 -2.35 15.68 -16.83
C ALA A 180 -1.68 14.42 -17.39
N VAL A 181 -0.56 13.97 -16.80
CA VAL A 181 0.25 12.86 -17.34
C VAL A 181 -0.13 11.50 -16.77
N GLY A 182 -0.58 11.44 -15.53
CA GLY A 182 -0.90 10.19 -14.82
C GLY A 182 -1.91 9.31 -15.57
N PRO A 183 -3.09 9.82 -15.97
CA PRO A 183 -4.08 9.04 -16.72
C PRO A 183 -3.55 8.51 -18.07
N LYS A 184 -2.67 9.25 -18.74
CA LYS A 184 -2.11 8.87 -20.04
C LYS A 184 -1.12 7.72 -19.90
N LEU A 185 -0.30 7.74 -18.84
CA LEU A 185 0.63 6.65 -18.54
C LEU A 185 -0.09 5.44 -17.94
N GLU A 186 -1.07 5.64 -17.04
CA GLU A 186 -1.90 4.57 -16.50
C GLU A 186 -2.52 3.72 -17.62
N ASN A 187 -3.09 4.38 -18.66
CA ASN A 187 -3.81 3.75 -19.76
C ASN A 187 -2.93 3.56 -21.01
N HIS A 188 -1.61 3.67 -20.89
CA HIS A 188 -0.71 3.51 -22.04
C HIS A 188 -0.78 2.08 -22.60
N PRO A 189 -0.73 1.88 -23.93
CA PRO A 189 -0.82 0.55 -24.56
C PRO A 189 0.23 -0.46 -24.10
N LEU A 190 1.35 -0.01 -23.55
CA LEU A 190 2.35 -0.88 -22.92
C LEU A 190 1.83 -1.61 -21.69
N PHE A 191 0.75 -1.15 -21.06
CA PHE A 191 0.20 -1.72 -19.82
C PHE A 191 -1.23 -2.24 -20.04
N PRO A 192 -1.40 -3.51 -20.52
CA PRO A 192 -2.72 -4.06 -20.86
C PRO A 192 -3.73 -4.04 -19.70
N GLU A 193 -3.26 -4.21 -18.48
CA GLU A 193 -4.06 -4.16 -17.25
C GLU A 193 -4.04 -2.78 -16.58
N ARG A 194 -3.58 -1.73 -17.29
CA ARG A 194 -3.23 -0.42 -16.72
C ARG A 194 -2.11 -0.54 -15.69
N THR A 195 -1.57 0.57 -15.19
CA THR A 195 -0.47 0.55 -14.23
C THR A 195 -0.57 1.68 -13.22
N ASN A 196 0.04 1.51 -12.06
CA ASN A 196 0.36 2.61 -11.16
C ASN A 196 1.59 3.35 -11.71
N VAL A 197 1.64 4.66 -11.55
CA VAL A 197 2.69 5.52 -12.09
C VAL A 197 3.33 6.29 -10.94
N GLU A 198 4.60 6.03 -10.68
CA GLU A 198 5.39 6.70 -9.67
C GLU A 198 6.38 7.68 -10.32
N PHE A 199 6.27 8.97 -9.98
CA PHE A 199 7.31 9.95 -10.26
C PHE A 199 8.20 10.11 -9.04
N VAL A 200 9.53 10.08 -9.27
CA VAL A 200 10.52 10.00 -8.19
C VAL A 200 11.65 10.98 -8.41
N GLU A 201 11.89 11.82 -7.41
CA GLU A 201 13.06 12.70 -7.31
C GLU A 201 14.03 12.12 -6.27
N ILE A 202 15.33 12.15 -6.57
CA ILE A 202 16.38 11.79 -5.62
C ILE A 202 16.74 13.04 -4.84
N LEU A 203 16.46 13.04 -3.54
CA LEU A 203 16.76 14.18 -2.69
C LEU A 203 18.26 14.24 -2.30
N PRO A 204 18.77 15.41 -1.86
CA PRO A 204 20.18 15.57 -1.47
C PRO A 204 20.65 14.62 -0.36
N ASP A 205 19.74 14.19 0.54
CA ASP A 205 20.01 13.20 1.58
C ASP A 205 19.90 11.73 1.11
N GLN A 206 19.82 11.53 -0.21
CA GLN A 206 19.66 10.23 -0.89
C GLN A 206 18.32 9.53 -0.60
N SER A 207 17.35 10.21 0.02
CA SER A 207 15.99 9.69 0.10
C SER A 207 15.25 9.87 -1.23
N LEU A 208 14.19 9.08 -1.43
CA LEU A 208 13.40 9.03 -2.66
C LEU A 208 12.10 9.79 -2.41
N ARG A 209 11.94 10.98 -3.00
CA ARG A 209 10.66 11.70 -2.95
C ARG A 209 9.76 11.18 -4.04
N MET A 210 8.61 10.60 -3.67
CA MET A 210 7.68 9.94 -4.58
C MET A 210 6.31 10.63 -4.57
N ARG A 211 5.72 10.80 -5.76
CA ARG A 211 4.29 11.06 -5.96
C ARG A 211 3.72 10.01 -6.89
N VAL A 212 2.49 9.60 -6.65
CA VAL A 212 1.87 8.48 -7.35
C VAL A 212 0.54 8.87 -7.98
N TRP A 213 0.31 8.31 -9.16
CA TRP A 213 -1.01 8.15 -9.76
C TRP A 213 -1.38 6.68 -9.69
N GLU A 214 -2.28 6.32 -8.77
CA GLU A 214 -2.70 4.93 -8.60
C GLU A 214 -3.73 4.51 -9.64
N ARG A 215 -3.59 3.31 -10.13
CA ARG A 215 -4.49 2.66 -11.08
C ARG A 215 -5.92 2.65 -10.56
N GLY A 216 -6.80 3.39 -11.24
CA GLY A 216 -8.22 3.49 -10.91
C GLY A 216 -8.58 4.43 -9.76
N SER A 217 -7.58 4.99 -9.05
CA SER A 217 -7.81 5.89 -7.90
C SER A 217 -7.28 7.31 -8.12
N GLY A 218 -6.34 7.47 -9.06
CA GLY A 218 -5.71 8.76 -9.30
C GLY A 218 -4.65 9.12 -8.26
N ILE A 219 -4.54 10.40 -7.92
CA ILE A 219 -3.56 10.87 -6.92
C ILE A 219 -3.99 10.40 -5.53
N THR A 220 -3.08 9.71 -4.85
CA THR A 220 -3.23 9.32 -3.45
C THR A 220 -2.08 9.85 -2.60
N MET A 221 -2.29 9.92 -1.29
CA MET A 221 -1.29 10.43 -0.34
C MET A 221 -0.10 9.47 -0.16
N ALA A 222 -0.33 8.15 -0.35
CA ALA A 222 0.70 7.14 -0.21
C ALA A 222 0.28 5.82 -0.86
N CYS A 223 1.24 5.15 -1.50
CA CYS A 223 1.09 3.81 -2.05
C CYS A 223 2.23 2.91 -1.54
N GLY A 224 1.91 1.92 -0.72
CA GLY A 224 2.93 1.03 -0.12
C GLY A 224 3.64 0.17 -1.15
N THR A 225 2.92 -0.43 -2.10
CA THR A 225 3.50 -1.20 -3.21
C THR A 225 4.27 -0.31 -4.17
N GLY A 226 3.81 0.92 -4.41
CA GLY A 226 4.52 1.94 -5.18
C GLY A 226 5.84 2.35 -4.54
N ALA A 227 5.87 2.51 -3.20
CA ALA A 227 7.12 2.78 -2.48
C ALA A 227 8.12 1.62 -2.60
N CYS A 228 7.64 0.36 -2.53
CA CYS A 228 8.48 -0.82 -2.76
C CYS A 228 9.03 -0.85 -4.18
N ALA A 229 8.16 -0.64 -5.18
CA ALA A 229 8.55 -0.59 -6.59
C ALA A 229 9.57 0.53 -6.86
N THR A 230 9.36 1.71 -6.26
CA THR A 230 10.28 2.85 -6.33
C THR A 230 11.67 2.51 -5.82
N ALA A 231 11.78 1.89 -4.64
CA ALA A 231 13.07 1.49 -4.07
C ALA A 231 13.78 0.44 -4.94
N VAL A 232 13.04 -0.56 -5.43
CA VAL A 232 13.58 -1.58 -6.34
C VAL A 232 14.07 -0.94 -7.63
N ALA A 233 13.27 -0.09 -8.27
CA ALA A 233 13.64 0.62 -9.48
C ALA A 233 14.88 1.52 -9.26
N ALA A 234 15.00 2.17 -8.10
CA ALA A 234 16.16 3.00 -7.78
C ALA A 234 17.46 2.18 -7.69
N VAL A 235 17.40 0.98 -7.12
CA VAL A 235 18.55 0.04 -7.10
C VAL A 235 18.90 -0.38 -8.52
N LEU A 236 17.92 -0.80 -9.33
CA LEU A 236 18.15 -1.26 -10.70
C LEU A 236 18.75 -0.18 -11.61
N ASN A 237 18.40 1.08 -11.38
CA ASN A 237 18.93 2.24 -12.12
C ASN A 237 20.19 2.85 -11.46
N HIS A 238 20.79 2.19 -10.46
CA HIS A 238 21.97 2.66 -9.74
C HIS A 238 21.81 4.05 -9.11
N LYS A 239 20.57 4.41 -8.70
CA LYS A 239 20.24 5.70 -8.11
C LYS A 239 20.18 5.67 -6.58
N ALA A 240 20.04 4.48 -5.98
CA ALA A 240 20.04 4.29 -4.53
C ALA A 240 20.56 2.90 -4.15
N GLY A 241 20.90 2.73 -2.87
CA GLY A 241 21.21 1.44 -2.29
C GLY A 241 19.96 0.61 -1.97
N ARG A 242 20.16 -0.63 -1.49
CA ARG A 242 19.07 -1.56 -1.17
C ARG A 242 18.22 -1.17 0.04
N LYS A 243 18.60 -0.13 0.77
CA LYS A 243 17.84 0.47 1.87
C LYS A 243 17.60 1.93 1.56
N SER A 244 16.36 2.33 1.50
CA SER A 244 15.99 3.71 1.14
C SER A 244 14.79 4.19 1.95
N TRP A 245 14.79 5.47 2.29
CA TRP A 245 13.59 6.16 2.71
C TRP A 245 12.82 6.62 1.48
N VAL A 246 11.55 6.28 1.41
CA VAL A 246 10.61 6.78 0.38
C VAL A 246 9.68 7.76 1.05
N ARG A 247 9.78 9.04 0.66
CA ARG A 247 8.99 10.15 1.20
C ARG A 247 7.81 10.43 0.29
N MET A 248 6.61 10.29 0.81
CA MET A 248 5.35 10.54 0.10
C MET A 248 4.59 11.70 0.75
N ASP A 249 3.48 12.13 0.16
CA ASP A 249 2.66 13.21 0.71
C ASP A 249 2.03 12.84 2.07
N GLY A 250 1.69 11.57 2.26
CA GLY A 250 1.09 11.04 3.49
C GLY A 250 2.07 10.57 4.56
N GLY A 251 3.38 10.54 4.26
CA GLY A 251 4.42 10.11 5.21
C GLY A 251 5.49 9.24 4.60
N ASP A 252 6.45 8.84 5.43
CA ASP A 252 7.66 8.17 5.01
C ASP A 252 7.58 6.67 5.28
N LEU A 253 8.16 5.88 4.37
CA LEU A 253 8.39 4.45 4.52
C LEU A 253 9.87 4.14 4.35
N HIS A 254 10.39 3.25 5.17
CA HIS A 254 11.72 2.67 4.99
C HIS A 254 11.58 1.35 4.22
N ILE A 255 12.20 1.26 3.05
CA ILE A 255 12.16 0.08 2.20
C ILE A 255 13.54 -0.58 2.18
N HIS A 256 13.55 -1.89 2.35
CA HIS A 256 14.76 -2.71 2.26
C HIS A 256 14.51 -3.85 1.28
N TRP A 257 15.20 -3.84 0.14
CA TRP A 257 15.25 -4.98 -0.79
C TRP A 257 16.43 -5.87 -0.40
N ASP A 258 16.14 -6.94 0.34
CA ASP A 258 17.16 -7.83 0.89
C ASP A 258 17.83 -8.65 -0.22
N GLU A 259 19.15 -8.76 -0.15
CA GLU A 259 19.94 -9.46 -1.16
C GLU A 259 19.98 -10.97 -0.95
N LYS A 260 19.71 -11.43 0.28
CA LYS A 260 19.83 -12.84 0.64
C LYS A 260 18.63 -13.66 0.21
N ASP A 261 17.43 -13.13 0.46
CA ASP A 261 16.18 -13.81 0.14
C ASP A 261 15.43 -13.18 -1.04
N GLY A 262 15.84 -11.99 -1.49
CA GLY A 262 15.24 -11.27 -2.59
C GLY A 262 13.92 -10.57 -2.24
N HIS A 263 13.48 -10.61 -0.96
CA HIS A 263 12.24 -9.99 -0.52
C HIS A 263 12.40 -8.48 -0.32
N VAL A 264 11.29 -7.78 -0.49
CA VAL A 264 11.16 -6.36 -0.17
C VAL A 264 10.46 -6.23 1.18
N TYR A 265 11.13 -5.62 2.13
CA TYR A 265 10.62 -5.33 3.45
C TYR A 265 10.24 -3.86 3.55
N MET A 266 8.99 -3.59 3.91
CA MET A 266 8.44 -2.25 4.05
C MET A 266 8.19 -1.95 5.52
N THR A 267 8.88 -0.98 6.07
CA THR A 267 8.73 -0.54 7.47
C THR A 267 8.12 0.86 7.52
N GLY A 268 7.14 1.04 8.36
CA GLY A 268 6.55 2.36 8.58
C GLY A 268 5.56 2.40 9.74
N PRO A 269 5.09 3.61 10.07
CA PRO A 269 4.19 3.83 11.19
C PRO A 269 2.78 3.30 10.93
N ALA A 270 2.06 3.13 12.03
CA ALA A 270 0.62 2.95 12.07
C ALA A 270 0.04 3.81 13.18
N GLY A 271 -0.98 4.59 12.85
CA GLY A 271 -1.61 5.53 13.78
C GLY A 271 -3.07 5.17 14.08
N LYS A 272 -3.42 5.09 15.37
CA LYS A 272 -4.83 5.11 15.79
C LYS A 272 -5.32 6.55 15.76
N VAL A 273 -6.45 6.80 15.11
CA VAL A 273 -7.09 8.13 15.04
C VAL A 273 -8.11 8.26 16.17
N PHE A 274 -9.12 7.38 16.17
CA PHE A 274 -10.12 7.31 17.24
C PHE A 274 -10.82 5.95 17.25
N GLU A 275 -11.62 5.72 18.30
CA GLU A 275 -12.48 4.55 18.46
C GLU A 275 -13.94 5.02 18.59
N GLY A 276 -14.86 4.17 18.17
CA GLY A 276 -16.28 4.48 18.23
C GLY A 276 -17.16 3.27 18.11
N GLU A 277 -18.44 3.53 18.15
CA GLU A 277 -19.51 2.55 17.96
C GLU A 277 -20.49 3.09 16.89
N ILE A 278 -21.01 2.21 16.04
CA ILE A 278 -21.97 2.56 14.99
C ILE A 278 -23.07 1.51 14.90
N GLU A 279 -24.29 1.96 14.64
CA GLU A 279 -25.44 1.07 14.41
C GLU A 279 -25.51 0.64 12.95
N MET A 280 -25.78 -0.67 12.77
CA MET A 280 -26.03 -1.28 11.46
C MET A 280 -27.47 -1.10 11.02
#